data_4aa84b05e280ed3cccc0282820a670db
#
_entry.id   4aa84b05e280ed3cccc0282820a670db
#
_cell.length_a   1.000
_cell.length_b   1.000
_cell.length_c   1.000
_cell.angle_alpha   90.00
_cell.angle_beta   90.00
_cell.angle_gamma   90.00
#
_symmetry.space_group_name_H-M   'P 1'
#
loop_
_entity.id
_entity.type
_entity.pdbx_description
1 polymer ?
#
loop_
_entity_poly.entity_id
_entity_poly.type
_entity_poly.pdbx_seq_one_letter_code
_entity_poly.pdbx_strand_id
1 'polypeptide(L)'
;MSEYVKTVKVPLHFDTTDKKLSYLDNLTGRQTYAVQLFCERLNENDIVPKYRSGVREFSDYVREETGLSAGFIQQAEDKVLWMYKQYKKSHDRWEWALSNATEGTRWYKKLEEREPSVPNPKKSLKKIPTPFDNRTGEVQKTDKLDLTEWVAHISTLKKGETIDILLNPSDWHKEQLEEAEEIKTFEIVHHPERECEYIVHIVCKYKSDTVRTGSVCGVDLGIKRDLSAVLIDDNGVEQFTILQNDKFERLKELDDRISHLRREEKYEVLKKLRNKRERVAEDYDRKMAKQFAELLPDGTTVFFGNPRDIRYNKYKGNGDKAGRKLLQHWSFSRIIDQCVLKLNETGKNGEKITEWNTSRLHYKCNKQVKRPYNDSFQRIKCSTCDDELDAEFNASVNIAVKGISQHSDKSIEPDTFWQDMAGAIDDIARTGDDLEAKTQ
;
A
#
# COMPACT_ATOMS: atom_id res chain seq x y z
N MET A 1 -10.79 20.45 3.97
CA MET A 1 -9.39 20.10 3.61
C MET A 1 -9.18 18.64 3.87
N SER A 2 -8.81 17.86 2.88
CA SER A 2 -8.49 16.44 3.08
C SER A 2 -7.08 16.31 3.67
N GLU A 3 -6.86 15.25 4.46
CA GLU A 3 -5.55 14.97 5.05
C GLU A 3 -4.98 13.70 4.43
N TYR A 4 -3.68 13.67 4.19
CA TYR A 4 -2.99 12.47 3.75
C TYR A 4 -1.71 12.23 4.54
N VAL A 5 -1.26 10.99 4.55
CA VAL A 5 -0.07 10.55 5.30
C VAL A 5 0.96 10.00 4.33
N LYS A 6 2.21 10.42 4.50
CA LYS A 6 3.34 9.98 3.69
C LYS A 6 4.50 9.57 4.60
N THR A 7 5.24 8.55 4.19
CA THR A 7 6.47 8.15 4.89
C THR A 7 7.69 8.69 4.16
N VAL A 8 8.42 9.57 4.81
CA VAL A 8 9.70 10.14 4.34
C VAL A 8 10.83 9.27 4.88
N LYS A 9 11.72 8.78 4.00
CA LYS A 9 12.79 7.84 4.36
C LYS A 9 14.14 8.55 4.34
N VAL A 10 14.63 8.96 5.50
CA VAL A 10 15.87 9.75 5.64
C VAL A 10 17.00 8.85 6.15
N PRO A 11 18.17 8.79 5.49
CA PRO A 11 19.32 8.07 5.99
C PRO A 11 19.93 8.78 7.19
N LEU A 12 20.72 8.05 8.00
CA LEU A 12 21.56 8.67 9.02
C LEU A 12 22.69 9.48 8.37
N HIS A 13 23.17 10.46 9.10
CA HIS A 13 24.35 11.23 8.69
C HIS A 13 25.60 10.35 8.75
N PHE A 14 26.50 10.49 7.79
CA PHE A 14 27.73 9.68 7.69
C PHE A 14 28.68 9.88 8.86
N ASP A 15 28.67 11.05 9.52
CA ASP A 15 29.44 11.32 10.74
C ASP A 15 28.74 10.82 12.03
N THR A 16 27.74 9.96 11.92
CA THR A 16 27.16 9.31 13.10
C THR A 16 28.22 8.44 13.75
N THR A 17 28.57 8.74 15.00
CA THR A 17 29.66 8.09 15.70
C THR A 17 29.40 6.60 15.95
N ASP A 18 30.47 5.76 15.98
CA ASP A 18 30.37 4.33 16.28
C ASP A 18 29.66 4.05 17.61
N LYS A 19 29.80 4.94 18.60
CA LYS A 19 29.07 4.85 19.86
C LYS A 19 27.56 4.94 19.67
N LYS A 20 27.10 5.86 18.83
CA LYS A 20 25.65 6.02 18.50
C LYS A 20 25.14 4.85 17.67
N LEU A 21 25.92 4.38 16.69
CA LEU A 21 25.58 3.19 15.88
C LEU A 21 25.50 1.93 16.76
N SER A 22 26.47 1.71 17.63
CA SER A 22 26.46 0.59 18.60
C SER A 22 25.27 0.68 19.56
N TYR A 23 24.90 1.89 19.96
CA TYR A 23 23.70 2.10 20.77
C TYR A 23 22.43 1.72 20.01
N LEU A 24 22.26 2.17 18.76
CA LEU A 24 21.13 1.80 17.91
C LEU A 24 21.08 0.28 17.66
N ASP A 25 22.24 -0.34 17.46
CA ASP A 25 22.34 -1.77 17.26
C ASP A 25 21.84 -2.55 18.49
N ASN A 26 22.23 -2.14 19.67
CA ASN A 26 21.78 -2.71 20.94
C ASN A 26 20.27 -2.50 21.14
N LEU A 27 19.78 -1.26 20.99
CA LEU A 27 18.37 -0.92 21.19
C LEU A 27 17.45 -1.69 20.22
N THR A 28 17.78 -1.67 18.91
CA THR A 28 16.99 -2.37 17.88
C THR A 28 17.05 -3.88 18.04
N GLY A 29 18.19 -4.40 18.53
CA GLY A 29 18.36 -5.82 18.89
C GLY A 29 17.44 -6.22 20.05
N ARG A 30 17.44 -5.45 21.15
CA ARG A 30 16.58 -5.69 22.32
C ARG A 30 15.10 -5.55 21.96
N GLN A 31 14.74 -4.57 21.14
CA GLN A 31 13.37 -4.40 20.69
C GLN A 31 12.90 -5.59 19.83
N THR A 32 13.76 -6.09 18.95
CA THR A 32 13.51 -7.32 18.18
C THR A 32 13.32 -8.52 19.10
N TYR A 33 14.17 -8.66 20.11
CA TYR A 33 14.12 -9.73 21.09
C TYR A 33 12.84 -9.66 21.95
N ALA A 34 12.43 -8.45 22.36
CA ALA A 34 11.15 -8.27 23.06
C ALA A 34 9.95 -8.77 22.26
N VAL A 35 9.88 -8.42 20.96
CA VAL A 35 8.83 -8.93 20.07
C VAL A 35 8.89 -10.45 19.91
N GLN A 36 10.09 -11.03 19.87
CA GLN A 36 10.26 -12.50 19.83
C GLN A 36 9.74 -13.17 21.08
N LEU A 37 10.09 -12.66 22.27
CA LEU A 37 9.63 -13.20 23.55
C LEU A 37 8.10 -13.13 23.70
N PHE A 38 7.50 -11.99 23.34
CA PHE A 38 6.03 -11.89 23.34
C PHE A 38 5.38 -12.94 22.43
N CYS A 39 5.86 -13.08 21.19
CA CYS A 39 5.34 -14.08 20.25
C CYS A 39 5.55 -15.51 20.79
N GLU A 40 6.67 -15.79 21.42
CA GLU A 40 6.97 -17.09 22.02
C GLU A 40 5.98 -17.43 23.13
N ARG A 41 5.78 -16.51 24.10
CA ARG A 41 4.82 -16.69 25.18
C ARG A 41 3.38 -16.84 24.72
N LEU A 42 2.96 -16.05 23.72
CA LEU A 42 1.63 -16.17 23.14
C LEU A 42 1.43 -17.53 22.44
N ASN A 43 2.44 -17.99 21.69
CA ASN A 43 2.38 -19.30 21.00
C ASN A 43 2.43 -20.49 21.97
N GLU A 44 3.23 -20.43 23.04
CA GLU A 44 3.29 -21.46 24.08
C GLU A 44 1.98 -21.64 24.84
N ASN A 45 1.16 -20.59 24.92
CA ASN A 45 -0.14 -20.58 25.59
C ASN A 45 -1.32 -20.65 24.61
N ASP A 46 -1.10 -20.88 23.32
CA ASP A 46 -2.11 -20.90 22.26
C ASP A 46 -3.00 -19.64 22.21
N ILE A 47 -2.43 -18.48 22.55
CA ILE A 47 -3.15 -17.21 22.61
C ILE A 47 -3.01 -16.45 21.29
N VAL A 48 -4.16 -16.14 20.66
CA VAL A 48 -4.26 -15.18 19.55
C VAL A 48 -4.86 -13.88 20.08
N PRO A 49 -4.05 -12.86 20.41
CA PRO A 49 -4.53 -11.67 21.09
C PRO A 49 -5.41 -10.83 20.16
N LYS A 50 -6.61 -10.50 20.63
CA LYS A 50 -7.54 -9.59 19.95
C LYS A 50 -7.29 -8.14 20.34
N TYR A 51 -6.89 -7.92 21.60
CA TYR A 51 -6.64 -6.62 22.19
C TYR A 51 -5.26 -6.60 22.86
N ARG A 52 -4.74 -5.40 23.11
CA ARG A 52 -3.44 -5.18 23.77
C ARG A 52 -3.37 -5.84 25.16
N SER A 53 -4.47 -5.93 25.88
CA SER A 53 -4.51 -6.58 27.20
C SER A 53 -3.99 -8.01 27.19
N GLY A 54 -4.31 -8.80 26.15
CA GLY A 54 -3.82 -10.16 26.02
C GLY A 54 -2.31 -10.28 25.74
N VAL A 55 -1.66 -9.22 25.22
CA VAL A 55 -0.20 -9.17 25.08
C VAL A 55 0.45 -8.68 26.37
N ARG A 56 -0.16 -7.70 27.03
CA ARG A 56 0.34 -7.04 28.25
C ARG A 56 0.56 -8.01 29.41
N GLU A 57 -0.13 -9.12 29.44
CA GLU A 57 0.04 -10.16 30.46
C GLU A 57 1.50 -10.61 30.62
N PHE A 58 2.28 -10.56 29.55
CA PHE A 58 3.69 -10.98 29.55
C PHE A 58 4.70 -9.81 29.68
N SER A 59 4.22 -8.58 29.90
CA SER A 59 5.07 -7.37 29.82
C SER A 59 6.14 -7.31 30.89
N ASP A 60 5.85 -7.74 32.12
CA ASP A 60 6.82 -7.71 33.21
C ASP A 60 7.96 -8.70 32.93
N TYR A 61 7.63 -9.92 32.51
CA TYR A 61 8.62 -10.90 32.09
C TYR A 61 9.52 -10.39 30.96
N VAL A 62 8.92 -9.82 29.88
CA VAL A 62 9.69 -9.31 28.75
C VAL A 62 10.55 -8.11 29.15
N ARG A 63 10.09 -7.27 30.09
CA ARG A 63 10.86 -6.16 30.63
C ARG A 63 12.11 -6.64 31.38
N GLU A 64 11.95 -7.64 32.24
CA GLU A 64 13.06 -8.24 32.99
C GLU A 64 14.12 -8.82 32.05
N GLU A 65 13.71 -9.60 31.05
CA GLU A 65 14.61 -10.24 30.09
C GLU A 65 15.34 -9.24 29.15
N THR A 66 14.70 -8.13 28.82
CA THR A 66 15.25 -7.20 27.81
C THR A 66 15.86 -5.94 28.40
N GLY A 67 15.49 -5.56 29.63
CA GLY A 67 15.90 -4.31 30.26
C GLY A 67 15.36 -3.06 29.55
N LEU A 68 14.32 -3.19 28.74
CA LEU A 68 13.68 -2.08 28.03
C LEU A 68 12.79 -1.24 28.97
N SER A 69 12.72 0.07 28.69
CA SER A 69 11.78 0.96 29.40
C SER A 69 10.30 0.63 29.05
N ALA A 70 9.38 1.07 29.90
CA ALA A 70 7.95 0.84 29.71
C ALA A 70 7.44 1.33 28.33
N GLY A 71 7.96 2.46 27.82
CA GLY A 71 7.60 2.97 26.49
C GLY A 71 7.96 2.00 25.36
N PHE A 72 9.18 1.45 25.40
CA PHE A 72 9.63 0.48 24.40
C PHE A 72 8.90 -0.87 24.52
N ILE A 73 8.58 -1.31 25.73
CA ILE A 73 7.77 -2.52 25.95
C ILE A 73 6.37 -2.32 25.34
N GLN A 74 5.74 -1.17 25.56
CA GLN A 74 4.43 -0.86 24.98
C GLN A 74 4.46 -0.83 23.43
N GLN A 75 5.54 -0.35 22.84
CA GLN A 75 5.71 -0.38 21.39
C GLN A 75 5.93 -1.81 20.86
N ALA A 76 6.62 -2.66 21.61
CA ALA A 76 6.73 -4.08 21.28
C ALA A 76 5.35 -4.78 21.36
N GLU A 77 4.53 -4.49 22.39
CA GLU A 77 3.15 -4.97 22.50
C GLU A 77 2.32 -4.58 21.27
N ASP A 78 2.39 -3.30 20.87
CA ASP A 78 1.65 -2.78 19.71
C ASP A 78 2.10 -3.48 18.40
N LYS A 79 3.40 -3.72 18.24
CA LYS A 79 3.95 -4.44 17.08
C LYS A 79 3.49 -5.90 17.04
N VAL A 80 3.52 -6.58 18.17
CA VAL A 80 3.03 -7.97 18.31
C VAL A 80 1.54 -8.04 17.99
N LEU A 81 0.73 -7.16 18.57
CA LEU A 81 -0.70 -7.10 18.29
C LEU A 81 -0.98 -6.90 16.79
N TRP A 82 -0.22 -6.01 16.14
CA TRP A 82 -0.30 -5.82 14.69
C TRP A 82 0.03 -7.10 13.92
N MET A 83 1.10 -7.82 14.31
CA MET A 83 1.49 -9.08 13.65
C MET A 83 0.40 -10.14 13.76
N TYR A 84 -0.21 -10.30 14.94
CA TYR A 84 -1.31 -11.24 15.14
C TYR A 84 -2.61 -10.83 14.42
N LYS A 85 -2.89 -9.53 14.29
CA LYS A 85 -4.00 -9.04 13.44
C LYS A 85 -3.79 -9.40 11.97
N GLN A 86 -2.55 -9.29 11.46
CA GLN A 86 -2.24 -9.71 10.08
C GLN A 86 -2.32 -11.23 9.91
N TYR A 87 -1.82 -11.99 10.87
CA TYR A 87 -1.97 -13.44 10.92
C TYR A 87 -3.44 -13.83 10.86
N LYS A 88 -4.27 -13.31 11.76
CA LYS A 88 -5.70 -13.59 11.80
C LYS A 88 -6.38 -13.30 10.47
N LYS A 89 -6.14 -12.14 9.88
CA LYS A 89 -6.69 -11.77 8.57
C LYS A 89 -6.26 -12.74 7.46
N SER A 90 -5.05 -13.25 7.52
CA SER A 90 -4.55 -14.24 6.55
C SER A 90 -5.16 -15.61 6.80
N HIS A 91 -5.31 -16.00 8.06
CA HIS A 91 -5.91 -17.25 8.47
C HIS A 91 -7.40 -17.30 8.13
N ASP A 92 -8.17 -16.27 8.45
CA ASP A 92 -9.61 -16.18 8.11
C ASP A 92 -9.83 -16.30 6.58
N ARG A 93 -8.93 -15.72 5.77
CA ARG A 93 -8.97 -15.87 4.30
C ARG A 93 -8.63 -17.27 3.83
N TRP A 94 -7.66 -17.89 4.45
CA TRP A 94 -7.27 -19.26 4.16
C TRP A 94 -8.40 -20.22 4.50
N GLU A 95 -8.99 -20.08 5.68
CA GLU A 95 -10.12 -20.87 6.16
C GLU A 95 -11.33 -20.75 5.22
N TRP A 96 -11.67 -19.52 4.81
CA TRP A 96 -12.69 -19.27 3.81
C TRP A 96 -12.35 -19.94 2.46
N ALA A 97 -11.11 -19.83 2.00
CA ALA A 97 -10.69 -20.46 0.74
C ALA A 97 -10.74 -21.98 0.81
N LEU A 98 -10.36 -22.56 1.94
CA LEU A 98 -10.42 -24.01 2.19
C LEU A 98 -11.87 -24.51 2.22
N SER A 99 -12.76 -23.83 2.95
CA SER A 99 -14.18 -24.18 3.07
C SER A 99 -14.94 -24.10 1.73
N ASN A 100 -14.49 -23.23 0.80
CA ASN A 100 -15.06 -23.10 -0.53
C ASN A 100 -14.35 -23.94 -1.60
N ALA A 101 -13.33 -24.72 -1.25
CA ALA A 101 -12.62 -25.59 -2.17
C ALA A 101 -13.26 -27.00 -2.15
N THR A 102 -13.37 -27.61 -3.32
CA THR A 102 -13.87 -29.01 -3.40
C THR A 102 -12.81 -29.95 -2.84
N GLU A 103 -13.17 -30.69 -1.80
CA GLU A 103 -12.33 -31.67 -1.13
C GLU A 103 -11.74 -32.70 -2.13
N GLY A 104 -10.50 -33.12 -1.91
CA GLY A 104 -9.79 -34.07 -2.77
C GLY A 104 -9.19 -33.47 -4.05
N THR A 105 -9.53 -32.23 -4.42
CA THR A 105 -8.92 -31.56 -5.57
C THR A 105 -7.47 -31.19 -5.30
N ARG A 106 -6.68 -31.05 -6.38
CA ARG A 106 -5.29 -30.54 -6.28
C ARG A 106 -5.21 -29.16 -5.63
N TRP A 107 -6.26 -28.35 -5.77
CA TRP A 107 -6.33 -27.02 -5.14
C TRP A 107 -6.55 -27.13 -3.65
N TYR A 108 -7.47 -27.99 -3.21
CA TYR A 108 -7.74 -28.26 -1.80
C TYR A 108 -6.47 -28.71 -1.07
N LYS A 109 -5.77 -29.73 -1.60
CA LYS A 109 -4.49 -30.21 -1.06
C LYS A 109 -3.43 -29.12 -0.93
N LYS A 110 -3.35 -28.20 -1.92
CA LYS A 110 -2.43 -27.07 -1.85
C LYS A 110 -2.81 -26.03 -0.80
N LEU A 111 -4.09 -25.88 -0.50
CA LEU A 111 -4.53 -25.00 0.57
C LEU A 111 -4.19 -25.60 1.93
N GLU A 112 -4.40 -26.90 2.14
CA GLU A 112 -3.99 -27.59 3.36
C GLU A 112 -2.49 -27.41 3.65
N GLU A 113 -1.63 -27.53 2.63
CA GLU A 113 -0.18 -27.32 2.75
C GLU A 113 0.24 -25.85 3.02
N ARG A 114 -0.68 -24.89 2.91
CA ARG A 114 -0.41 -23.45 2.98
C ARG A 114 -1.14 -22.72 4.09
N GLU A 115 -1.47 -23.44 5.13
CA GLU A 115 -1.99 -22.82 6.34
C GLU A 115 -1.04 -21.72 6.82
N PRO A 116 -1.54 -20.48 7.07
CA PRO A 116 -0.73 -19.42 7.63
C PRO A 116 -0.16 -19.82 8.99
N SER A 117 1.14 -19.71 9.16
CA SER A 117 1.77 -19.97 10.44
C SER A 117 1.62 -18.80 11.39
N VAL A 118 1.49 -19.06 12.68
CA VAL A 118 1.52 -18.03 13.72
C VAL A 118 2.80 -17.20 13.66
N PRO A 119 2.76 -15.92 14.07
CA PRO A 119 3.93 -15.05 14.08
C PRO A 119 5.10 -15.69 14.84
N ASN A 120 6.22 -15.85 14.17
CA ASN A 120 7.45 -16.37 14.76
C ASN A 120 8.67 -15.60 14.24
N PRO A 121 9.02 -14.43 14.85
CA PRO A 121 10.14 -13.60 14.42
C PRO A 121 11.50 -14.28 14.53
N LYS A 122 11.67 -15.29 15.37
CA LYS A 122 12.93 -16.05 15.51
C LYS A 122 13.38 -16.72 14.21
N LYS A 123 12.43 -17.01 13.29
CA LYS A 123 12.76 -17.56 11.97
C LYS A 123 13.41 -16.52 11.04
N SER A 124 13.40 -15.24 11.40
CA SER A 124 14.02 -14.17 10.63
C SER A 124 15.29 -13.71 11.32
N LEU A 125 16.42 -13.75 10.61
CA LEU A 125 17.69 -13.18 11.10
C LEU A 125 17.74 -11.64 10.99
N LYS A 126 16.64 -11.01 10.57
CA LYS A 126 16.57 -9.56 10.42
C LYS A 126 16.01 -8.90 11.66
N LYS A 127 16.58 -7.76 12.01
CA LYS A 127 15.99 -6.87 13.01
C LYS A 127 14.64 -6.35 12.54
N ILE A 128 13.70 -6.30 13.45
CA ILE A 128 12.38 -5.72 13.21
C ILE A 128 12.53 -4.19 13.21
N PRO A 129 11.84 -3.45 12.30
CA PRO A 129 11.78 -2.00 12.40
C PRO A 129 11.35 -1.56 13.79
N THR A 130 12.14 -0.72 14.42
CA THR A 130 11.90 -0.25 15.79
C THR A 130 11.09 1.03 15.73
N PRO A 131 9.82 1.03 16.20
CA PRO A 131 8.96 2.20 16.20
C PRO A 131 9.35 3.17 17.33
N PHE A 132 9.08 4.45 17.09
CA PHE A 132 9.20 5.55 18.04
C PHE A 132 7.98 6.45 17.92
N ASP A 133 7.49 6.88 19.05
CA ASP A 133 6.44 7.87 19.18
C ASP A 133 6.77 8.85 20.33
N ASN A 134 5.87 9.74 20.68
CA ASN A 134 6.06 10.76 21.73
C ASN A 134 6.50 10.21 23.10
N ARG A 135 6.40 8.89 23.33
CA ARG A 135 6.87 8.21 24.56
C ARG A 135 8.38 7.93 24.55
N THR A 136 8.95 7.76 23.37
CA THR A 136 10.31 7.24 23.20
C THR A 136 11.20 8.06 22.29
N GLY A 137 10.62 8.98 21.51
CA GLY A 137 11.40 9.87 20.68
C GLY A 137 10.57 10.71 19.72
N GLU A 138 11.22 11.69 19.13
CA GLU A 138 10.66 12.59 18.13
C GLU A 138 11.71 12.96 17.08
N VAL A 139 11.25 13.34 15.88
CA VAL A 139 12.12 13.95 14.86
C VAL A 139 11.89 15.44 14.90
N GLN A 140 12.97 16.21 15.01
CA GLN A 140 12.89 17.65 15.14
C GLN A 140 13.99 18.38 14.35
N LYS A 141 13.69 19.61 13.97
CA LYS A 141 14.66 20.54 13.42
C LYS A 141 15.50 21.14 14.55
N THR A 142 16.79 21.31 14.34
CA THR A 142 17.71 21.90 15.30
C THR A 142 18.68 22.86 14.62
N ASP A 143 18.98 23.95 15.28
CA ASP A 143 19.98 24.96 14.89
C ASP A 143 21.29 24.83 15.72
N LYS A 144 21.32 23.84 16.63
CA LYS A 144 22.44 23.66 17.56
C LYS A 144 23.61 22.83 17.00
N LEU A 145 23.45 22.29 15.79
CA LEU A 145 24.41 21.39 15.18
C LEU A 145 24.85 21.90 13.81
N ASP A 146 26.15 22.05 13.60
CA ASP A 146 26.73 22.47 12.33
C ASP A 146 26.62 21.41 11.20
N LEU A 147 26.43 20.13 11.58
CA LEU A 147 26.46 19.00 10.65
C LEU A 147 25.11 18.74 9.96
N THR A 148 24.02 19.01 10.65
CA THR A 148 22.66 18.75 10.12
C THR A 148 21.62 19.58 10.86
N GLU A 149 20.58 19.97 10.16
CA GLU A 149 19.42 20.67 10.73
C GLU A 149 18.37 19.71 11.31
N TRP A 150 18.47 18.41 11.08
CA TRP A 150 17.47 17.44 11.46
C TRP A 150 18.04 16.30 12.28
N VAL A 151 17.38 16.00 13.39
CA VAL A 151 17.77 14.91 14.30
C VAL A 151 16.57 14.07 14.69
N ALA A 152 16.84 12.78 14.94
CA ALA A 152 15.94 11.93 15.69
C ALA A 152 16.38 11.92 17.16
N HIS A 153 15.63 12.62 18.01
CA HIS A 153 15.82 12.66 19.45
C HIS A 153 15.18 11.42 20.06
N ILE A 154 15.95 10.52 20.65
CA ILE A 154 15.43 9.24 21.14
C ILE A 154 15.82 8.98 22.60
N SER A 155 14.91 8.32 23.33
CA SER A 155 15.19 7.85 24.68
C SER A 155 16.24 6.75 24.67
N THR A 156 17.11 6.75 25.71
CA THR A 156 18.05 5.66 25.89
C THR A 156 17.48 4.52 26.75
N LEU A 157 18.27 3.46 26.92
CA LEU A 157 17.93 2.37 27.84
C LEU A 157 17.99 2.82 29.32
N LYS A 158 18.62 3.95 29.60
CA LYS A 158 18.69 4.53 30.94
C LYS A 158 17.57 5.57 31.09
N LYS A 159 16.84 5.47 32.18
CA LYS A 159 15.74 6.38 32.48
C LYS A 159 16.21 7.84 32.53
N GLY A 160 15.55 8.70 31.74
CA GLY A 160 15.82 10.14 31.70
C GLY A 160 17.00 10.55 30.82
N GLU A 161 17.72 9.59 30.19
CA GLU A 161 18.75 9.90 29.21
C GLU A 161 18.18 9.82 27.79
N THR A 162 18.57 10.77 26.94
CA THR A 162 18.24 10.83 25.53
C THR A 162 19.48 11.00 24.68
N ILE A 163 19.41 10.68 23.41
CA ILE A 163 20.48 10.92 22.44
C ILE A 163 19.89 11.47 21.13
N ASP A 164 20.67 12.32 20.47
CA ASP A 164 20.36 12.82 19.13
C ASP A 164 21.07 11.97 18.09
N ILE A 165 20.29 11.37 17.22
CA ILE A 165 20.76 10.66 16.04
C ILE A 165 20.69 11.61 14.85
N LEU A 166 21.84 11.87 14.24
CA LEU A 166 21.97 12.81 13.14
C LEU A 166 21.34 12.23 11.87
N LEU A 167 20.47 13.02 11.22
CA LEU A 167 19.86 12.66 9.93
C LEU A 167 20.59 13.36 8.78
N ASN A 168 20.60 12.72 7.60
CA ASN A 168 21.15 13.27 6.36
C ASN A 168 20.06 13.50 5.32
N PRO A 169 19.17 14.49 5.51
CA PRO A 169 18.12 14.79 4.55
C PRO A 169 18.72 15.49 3.32
N SER A 170 18.35 15.03 2.11
CA SER A 170 18.52 15.81 0.89
C SER A 170 17.54 16.99 0.87
N ASP A 171 17.69 17.94 -0.07
CA ASP A 171 16.80 19.11 -0.19
C ASP A 171 15.33 18.67 -0.33
N TRP A 172 15.06 17.63 -1.11
CA TRP A 172 13.72 17.07 -1.20
C TRP A 172 13.19 16.55 0.15
N HIS A 173 14.02 15.88 0.95
CA HIS A 173 13.59 15.42 2.28
C HIS A 173 13.30 16.60 3.21
N LYS A 174 14.12 17.66 3.15
CA LYS A 174 13.92 18.89 3.95
C LYS A 174 12.57 19.54 3.60
N GLU A 175 12.32 19.74 2.30
CA GLU A 175 11.04 20.26 1.81
C GLU A 175 9.87 19.44 2.35
N GLN A 176 9.92 18.10 2.22
CA GLN A 176 8.85 17.24 2.71
C GLN A 176 8.65 17.31 4.23
N LEU A 177 9.70 17.44 5.01
CA LEU A 177 9.60 17.55 6.47
C LEU A 177 9.10 18.93 6.92
N GLU A 178 9.44 19.98 6.20
CA GLU A 178 9.01 21.35 6.47
C GLU A 178 7.56 21.63 6.06
N GLU A 179 7.09 21.01 4.96
CA GLU A 179 5.71 21.10 4.50
C GLU A 179 4.74 20.27 5.34
N ALA A 180 5.25 19.32 6.14
CA ALA A 180 4.41 18.50 6.98
C ALA A 180 3.71 19.31 8.07
N GLU A 181 2.39 19.20 8.18
CA GLU A 181 1.63 19.79 9.28
C GLU A 181 2.01 19.16 10.63
N GLU A 182 2.27 17.85 10.60
CA GLU A 182 2.60 17.08 11.80
C GLU A 182 3.57 15.94 11.45
N ILE A 183 4.65 15.82 12.20
CA ILE A 183 5.49 14.63 12.24
C ILE A 183 4.97 13.73 13.35
N LYS A 184 4.34 12.60 13.00
CA LYS A 184 3.62 11.74 13.96
C LYS A 184 4.54 10.78 14.70
N THR A 185 5.07 9.83 13.96
CA THR A 185 5.88 8.72 14.48
C THR A 185 7.00 8.44 13.50
N PHE A 186 7.99 7.69 13.93
CA PHE A 186 9.02 7.20 13.02
C PHE A 186 9.45 5.78 13.38
N GLU A 187 10.08 5.10 12.44
CA GLU A 187 10.71 3.79 12.66
C GLU A 187 12.17 3.87 12.26
N ILE A 188 13.07 3.29 13.07
CA ILE A 188 14.46 3.06 12.69
C ILE A 188 14.55 1.67 12.10
N VAL A 189 14.99 1.60 10.84
CA VAL A 189 15.05 0.37 10.04
C VAL A 189 16.49 0.02 9.74
N HIS A 190 16.90 -1.20 10.07
CA HIS A 190 18.25 -1.70 9.82
C HIS A 190 18.42 -2.16 8.36
N HIS A 191 19.41 -1.62 7.67
CA HIS A 191 19.80 -1.91 6.30
C HIS A 191 21.28 -2.27 6.21
N PRO A 192 21.68 -3.51 6.52
CA PRO A 192 23.09 -3.92 6.61
C PRO A 192 23.87 -3.82 5.29
N GLU A 193 23.15 -3.60 4.17
CA GLU A 193 23.74 -3.37 2.86
C GLU A 193 24.14 -1.92 2.59
N ARG A 194 23.88 -1.00 3.50
CA ARG A 194 24.19 0.42 3.39
C ARG A 194 25.33 0.82 4.32
N GLU A 195 26.07 1.84 3.92
CA GLU A 195 27.20 2.37 4.66
C GLU A 195 26.79 2.83 6.07
N CYS A 196 25.65 3.49 6.21
CA CYS A 196 25.14 3.93 7.53
C CYS A 196 24.22 2.92 8.22
N GLU A 197 24.05 1.71 7.68
CA GLU A 197 23.28 0.59 8.21
C GLU A 197 21.84 0.86 8.66
N TYR A 198 21.41 2.13 8.78
CA TYR A 198 20.08 2.51 9.27
C TYR A 198 19.44 3.60 8.42
N ILE A 199 18.11 3.51 8.30
CA ILE A 199 17.26 4.53 7.70
C ILE A 199 16.12 4.84 8.67
N VAL A 200 15.79 6.12 8.80
CA VAL A 200 14.64 6.58 9.58
C VAL A 200 13.46 6.77 8.65
N HIS A 201 12.39 6.02 8.88
CA HIS A 201 11.12 6.14 8.17
C HIS A 201 10.21 7.04 9.00
N ILE A 202 10.02 8.28 8.55
CA ILE A 202 9.29 9.33 9.26
C ILE A 202 7.88 9.41 8.69
N VAL A 203 6.87 9.28 9.56
CA VAL A 203 5.46 9.37 9.18
C VAL A 203 5.01 10.82 9.31
N CYS A 204 4.82 11.47 8.18
CA CYS A 204 4.41 12.86 8.07
C CYS A 204 2.94 12.97 7.63
N LYS A 205 2.21 13.87 8.25
CA LYS A 205 0.83 14.23 7.91
C LYS A 205 0.84 15.56 7.16
N TYR A 206 0.06 15.63 6.09
CA TYR A 206 -0.08 16.83 5.25
C TYR A 206 -1.54 17.20 5.10
N LYS A 207 -1.81 18.46 4.90
CA LYS A 207 -3.10 18.94 4.41
C LYS A 207 -3.09 18.97 2.88
N SER A 208 -4.22 18.58 2.31
CA SER A 208 -4.47 18.74 0.88
C SER A 208 -5.49 19.85 0.68
N ASP A 209 -5.14 20.85 -0.12
CA ASP A 209 -6.05 21.93 -0.51
C ASP A 209 -7.03 21.47 -1.61
N THR A 210 -7.61 20.28 -1.41
CA THR A 210 -8.54 19.70 -2.39
C THR A 210 -9.81 20.55 -2.46
N VAL A 211 -9.94 21.32 -3.51
CA VAL A 211 -11.23 21.91 -3.92
C VAL A 211 -11.87 20.91 -4.88
N ARG A 212 -13.00 20.32 -4.51
CA ARG A 212 -13.72 19.43 -5.42
C ARG A 212 -14.34 20.27 -6.53
N THR A 213 -13.93 19.98 -7.75
CA THR A 213 -14.61 20.44 -8.97
C THR A 213 -15.57 19.34 -9.41
N GLY A 214 -16.58 19.64 -10.25
CA GLY A 214 -17.51 18.63 -10.76
C GLY A 214 -16.88 17.51 -11.61
N SER A 215 -15.54 17.44 -11.75
CA SER A 215 -14.88 16.44 -12.58
C SER A 215 -14.71 15.10 -11.86
N VAL A 216 -15.04 14.02 -12.53
CA VAL A 216 -14.93 12.64 -12.02
C VAL A 216 -14.15 11.77 -13.00
N CYS A 217 -13.30 10.91 -12.48
CA CYS A 217 -12.51 9.96 -13.28
C CYS A 217 -12.71 8.53 -12.77
N GLY A 218 -13.08 7.61 -13.66
CA GLY A 218 -13.11 6.18 -13.39
C GLY A 218 -11.88 5.49 -13.98
N VAL A 219 -11.25 4.60 -13.21
CA VAL A 219 -9.99 3.95 -13.58
C VAL A 219 -10.10 2.44 -13.49
N ASP A 220 -9.89 1.75 -14.61
CA ASP A 220 -9.69 0.31 -14.69
C ASP A 220 -8.19 -0.01 -14.83
N LEU A 221 -7.72 -1.01 -14.08
CA LEU A 221 -6.32 -1.44 -14.10
C LEU A 221 -6.19 -2.78 -14.81
N GLY A 222 -5.41 -2.81 -15.87
CA GLY A 222 -5.18 -3.99 -16.69
C GLY A 222 -3.72 -4.44 -16.70
N ILE A 223 -3.47 -5.62 -17.31
CA ILE A 223 -2.12 -6.12 -17.53
C ILE A 223 -1.57 -5.65 -18.88
N LYS A 224 -2.44 -5.48 -19.86
CA LYS A 224 -2.06 -5.03 -21.21
C LYS A 224 -2.02 -3.53 -21.33
N ARG A 225 -2.96 -2.87 -20.67
CA ARG A 225 -3.00 -1.42 -20.45
C ARG A 225 -2.89 -1.20 -18.98
N ASP A 226 -1.78 -0.65 -18.50
CA ASP A 226 -1.48 -0.51 -17.08
C ASP A 226 -2.57 0.26 -16.35
N LEU A 227 -3.06 1.34 -16.97
CA LEU A 227 -4.14 2.17 -16.48
C LEU A 227 -5.00 2.65 -17.65
N SER A 228 -6.28 2.38 -17.61
CA SER A 228 -7.28 2.92 -18.52
C SER A 228 -8.24 3.78 -17.73
N ALA A 229 -8.44 5.02 -18.16
CA ALA A 229 -9.21 6.02 -17.43
C ALA A 229 -10.23 6.70 -18.34
N VAL A 230 -11.36 7.06 -17.74
CA VAL A 230 -12.37 7.90 -18.35
C VAL A 230 -12.60 9.11 -17.45
N LEU A 231 -12.26 10.29 -17.94
CA LEU A 231 -12.56 11.57 -17.30
C LEU A 231 -13.93 12.06 -17.80
N ILE A 232 -14.75 12.52 -16.89
CA ILE A 232 -16.09 13.04 -17.11
C ILE A 232 -16.16 14.40 -16.42
N ASP A 233 -16.39 15.44 -17.18
CA ASP A 233 -16.52 16.82 -16.72
C ASP A 233 -17.54 17.59 -17.56
N ASP A 234 -17.67 18.91 -17.33
CA ASP A 234 -18.58 19.80 -18.07
C ASP A 234 -18.27 19.88 -19.58
N ASN A 235 -17.05 19.52 -19.99
CA ASN A 235 -16.61 19.51 -21.40
C ASN A 235 -16.99 18.20 -22.11
N GLY A 236 -17.37 17.17 -21.37
CA GLY A 236 -17.77 15.87 -21.88
C GLY A 236 -17.03 14.69 -21.29
N VAL A 237 -16.78 13.69 -22.14
CA VAL A 237 -16.16 12.42 -21.74
C VAL A 237 -14.90 12.20 -22.53
N GLU A 238 -13.77 12.08 -21.83
CA GLU A 238 -12.47 11.81 -22.39
C GLU A 238 -11.93 10.46 -21.91
N GLN A 239 -11.45 9.63 -22.83
CA GLN A 239 -10.76 8.38 -22.51
C GLN A 239 -9.27 8.53 -22.75
N PHE A 240 -8.45 8.11 -21.81
CA PHE A 240 -7.01 8.01 -21.97
C PHE A 240 -6.43 6.73 -21.35
N THR A 241 -5.26 6.35 -21.81
CA THR A 241 -4.57 5.12 -21.37
C THR A 241 -3.12 5.43 -21.08
N ILE A 242 -2.61 4.92 -19.97
CA ILE A 242 -1.19 4.98 -19.63
C ILE A 242 -0.59 3.59 -19.79
N LEU A 243 0.47 3.50 -20.56
CA LEU A 243 1.23 2.28 -20.81
C LEU A 243 2.66 2.44 -20.29
N GLN A 244 3.13 1.45 -19.57
CA GLN A 244 4.54 1.33 -19.17
C GLN A 244 5.21 0.26 -20.05
N ASN A 245 5.41 0.58 -21.30
CA ASN A 245 5.75 -0.35 -22.37
C ASN A 245 6.95 -1.28 -22.08
N ASP A 246 7.96 -0.80 -21.37
CA ASP A 246 9.19 -1.54 -21.05
C ASP A 246 9.22 -2.17 -19.65
N LYS A 247 8.25 -1.86 -18.78
CA LYS A 247 8.20 -2.38 -17.40
C LYS A 247 8.22 -3.89 -17.36
N PHE A 248 7.35 -4.51 -18.15
CA PHE A 248 7.23 -5.98 -18.16
C PHE A 248 8.52 -6.65 -18.60
N GLU A 249 9.12 -6.17 -19.70
CA GLU A 249 10.37 -6.68 -20.24
C GLU A 249 11.51 -6.52 -19.24
N ARG A 250 11.61 -5.35 -18.63
CA ARG A 250 12.64 -5.05 -17.62
C ARG A 250 12.52 -5.93 -16.38
N LEU A 251 11.31 -6.16 -15.87
CA LEU A 251 11.09 -7.05 -14.74
C LEU A 251 11.37 -8.52 -15.10
N LYS A 252 11.02 -8.94 -16.32
CA LYS A 252 11.33 -10.28 -16.83
C LYS A 252 12.83 -10.51 -16.92
N GLU A 253 13.61 -9.59 -17.49
CA GLU A 253 15.07 -9.66 -17.53
C GLU A 253 15.67 -9.86 -16.13
N LEU A 254 15.18 -9.11 -15.14
CA LEU A 254 15.63 -9.25 -13.75
C LEU A 254 15.27 -10.62 -13.17
N ASP A 255 14.06 -11.12 -13.42
CA ASP A 255 13.61 -12.44 -12.97
C ASP A 255 14.43 -13.56 -13.59
N ASP A 256 14.76 -13.47 -14.89
CA ASP A 256 15.58 -14.43 -15.62
C ASP A 256 17.03 -14.41 -15.10
N ARG A 257 17.60 -13.22 -14.86
CA ARG A 257 18.91 -13.07 -14.24
C ARG A 257 18.99 -13.64 -12.83
N ILE A 258 17.99 -13.35 -12.00
CA ILE A 258 17.91 -13.91 -10.63
C ILE A 258 17.79 -15.43 -10.68
N SER A 259 17.01 -15.97 -11.61
CA SER A 259 16.81 -17.42 -11.78
C SER A 259 18.09 -18.11 -12.26
N HIS A 260 18.84 -17.47 -13.19
CA HIS A 260 20.15 -17.94 -13.64
C HIS A 260 21.16 -17.97 -12.50
N LEU A 261 21.32 -16.87 -11.75
CA LEU A 261 22.27 -16.77 -10.63
C LEU A 261 21.96 -17.78 -9.51
N ARG A 262 20.68 -18.13 -9.29
CA ARG A 262 20.30 -19.18 -8.34
C ARG A 262 20.73 -20.56 -8.80
N ARG A 263 20.61 -20.86 -10.10
CA ARG A 263 21.07 -22.14 -10.67
C ARG A 263 22.59 -22.29 -10.61
N GLU A 264 23.30 -21.17 -10.77
CA GLU A 264 24.77 -21.09 -10.69
C GLU A 264 25.28 -20.93 -9.25
N GLU A 265 24.41 -20.98 -8.24
CA GLU A 265 24.72 -20.86 -6.82
C GLU A 265 25.51 -19.59 -6.44
N LYS A 266 25.39 -18.52 -7.26
CA LYS A 266 26.09 -17.24 -7.06
C LYS A 266 25.40 -16.36 -6.02
N TYR A 267 25.34 -16.83 -4.78
CA TYR A 267 24.57 -16.21 -3.70
C TYR A 267 25.05 -14.81 -3.31
N GLU A 268 26.35 -14.52 -3.40
CA GLU A 268 26.88 -13.17 -3.11
C GLU A 268 26.38 -12.12 -4.13
N VAL A 269 26.30 -12.51 -5.41
CA VAL A 269 25.74 -11.63 -6.43
C VAL A 269 24.22 -11.47 -6.26
N LEU A 270 23.52 -12.54 -5.88
CA LEU A 270 22.10 -12.48 -5.54
C LEU A 270 21.81 -11.54 -4.38
N LYS A 271 22.66 -11.53 -3.37
CA LYS A 271 22.56 -10.62 -2.21
C LYS A 271 22.63 -9.15 -2.66
N LYS A 272 23.52 -8.81 -3.60
CA LYS A 272 23.61 -7.46 -4.20
C LYS A 272 22.39 -7.08 -5.04
N LEU A 273 21.72 -8.07 -5.66
CA LEU A 273 20.49 -7.86 -6.44
C LEU A 273 19.22 -7.89 -5.59
N ARG A 274 19.34 -8.13 -4.30
CA ARG A 274 18.21 -8.19 -3.38
C ARG A 274 17.39 -6.92 -3.48
N ASN A 275 16.08 -7.09 -3.56
CA ASN A 275 15.08 -6.01 -3.68
C ASN A 275 15.23 -5.13 -4.95
N LYS A 276 16.21 -5.39 -5.86
CA LYS A 276 16.36 -4.57 -7.08
C LYS A 276 15.11 -4.65 -7.96
N ARG A 277 14.54 -5.86 -8.11
CA ARG A 277 13.31 -6.06 -8.89
C ARG A 277 12.13 -5.26 -8.32
N GLU A 278 11.98 -5.28 -7.01
CA GLU A 278 10.92 -4.55 -6.32
C GLU A 278 11.10 -3.03 -6.46
N ARG A 279 12.31 -2.53 -6.26
CA ARG A 279 12.63 -1.10 -6.46
C ARG A 279 12.37 -0.62 -7.88
N VAL A 280 12.73 -1.43 -8.88
CA VAL A 280 12.44 -1.12 -10.29
C VAL A 280 10.93 -1.09 -10.54
N ALA A 281 10.18 -2.08 -10.06
CA ALA A 281 8.73 -2.09 -10.21
C ALA A 281 8.08 -0.89 -9.50
N GLU A 282 8.58 -0.51 -8.34
CA GLU A 282 8.09 0.63 -7.58
C GLU A 282 8.39 1.98 -8.28
N ASP A 283 9.55 2.10 -8.93
CA ASP A 283 9.90 3.29 -9.71
C ASP A 283 8.94 3.49 -10.90
N TYR A 284 8.64 2.41 -11.63
CA TYR A 284 7.63 2.45 -12.69
C TYR A 284 6.25 2.85 -12.16
N ASP A 285 5.81 2.27 -11.04
CA ASP A 285 4.51 2.58 -10.45
C ASP A 285 4.42 4.05 -10.03
N ARG A 286 5.49 4.62 -9.47
CA ARG A 286 5.56 6.04 -9.10
C ARG A 286 5.54 6.99 -10.30
N LYS A 287 6.28 6.64 -11.36
CA LYS A 287 6.29 7.44 -12.61
C LYS A 287 4.91 7.47 -13.25
N MET A 288 4.23 6.33 -13.28
CA MET A 288 2.87 6.24 -13.79
C MET A 288 1.90 7.05 -12.94
N ALA A 289 1.98 6.95 -11.62
CA ALA A 289 1.12 7.70 -10.71
C ALA A 289 1.31 9.23 -10.87
N LYS A 290 2.55 9.68 -11.07
CA LYS A 290 2.86 11.08 -11.35
C LYS A 290 2.24 11.52 -12.67
N GLN A 291 2.49 10.79 -13.76
CA GLN A 291 1.94 11.09 -15.07
C GLN A 291 0.40 11.12 -15.05
N PHE A 292 -0.23 10.15 -14.35
CA PHE A 292 -1.68 10.11 -14.20
C PHE A 292 -2.23 11.33 -13.48
N ALA A 293 -1.63 11.73 -12.36
CA ALA A 293 -2.06 12.90 -11.61
C ALA A 293 -1.91 14.21 -12.40
N GLU A 294 -0.86 14.32 -13.25
CA GLU A 294 -0.60 15.49 -14.12
C GLU A 294 -1.60 15.61 -15.29
N LEU A 295 -2.19 14.50 -15.75
CA LEU A 295 -3.19 14.50 -16.82
C LEU A 295 -4.58 14.97 -16.39
N LEU A 296 -4.87 14.96 -15.09
CA LEU A 296 -6.19 15.27 -14.57
C LEU A 296 -6.31 16.74 -14.18
N PRO A 297 -7.48 17.39 -14.43
CA PRO A 297 -7.79 18.70 -13.90
C PRO A 297 -7.72 18.75 -12.37
N ASP A 298 -7.45 19.93 -11.81
CA ASP A 298 -7.46 20.12 -10.37
C ASP A 298 -8.86 19.85 -9.80
N GLY A 299 -8.91 19.33 -8.58
CA GLY A 299 -10.15 18.99 -7.90
C GLY A 299 -10.89 17.77 -8.40
N THR A 300 -10.34 17.02 -9.39
CA THR A 300 -10.96 15.79 -9.90
C THR A 300 -11.07 14.73 -8.80
N THR A 301 -12.25 14.10 -8.70
CA THR A 301 -12.47 12.91 -7.87
C THR A 301 -12.26 11.64 -8.71
N VAL A 302 -11.32 10.79 -8.28
CA VAL A 302 -10.92 9.58 -9.02
C VAL A 302 -11.35 8.33 -8.30
N PHE A 303 -12.07 7.45 -8.99
CA PHE A 303 -12.48 6.15 -8.50
C PHE A 303 -11.66 5.04 -9.15
N PHE A 304 -10.96 4.26 -8.34
CA PHE A 304 -10.17 3.11 -8.79
C PHE A 304 -10.93 1.81 -8.57
N GLY A 305 -11.11 1.04 -9.62
CA GLY A 305 -11.52 -0.35 -9.52
C GLY A 305 -10.47 -1.13 -8.71
N ASN A 306 -10.90 -1.78 -7.61
CA ASN A 306 -10.01 -2.57 -6.78
C ASN A 306 -10.20 -4.05 -7.05
N PRO A 307 -9.29 -4.72 -7.80
CA PRO A 307 -9.37 -6.13 -8.17
C PRO A 307 -9.07 -7.05 -6.98
N ARG A 308 -9.87 -6.90 -5.90
CA ARG A 308 -9.82 -7.85 -4.79
C ARG A 308 -10.08 -9.25 -5.34
N ASP A 309 -9.30 -10.22 -4.93
CA ASP A 309 -9.49 -11.65 -5.25
C ASP A 309 -9.25 -12.07 -6.71
N ILE A 310 -8.81 -11.17 -7.61
CA ILE A 310 -8.47 -11.54 -9.00
C ILE A 310 -7.44 -12.68 -9.04
N ARG A 311 -6.52 -12.73 -8.07
CA ARG A 311 -5.50 -13.76 -7.93
C ARG A 311 -6.07 -15.10 -7.47
N TYR A 312 -7.18 -15.11 -6.76
CA TYR A 312 -7.79 -16.30 -6.17
C TYR A 312 -8.92 -16.87 -7.01
N ASN A 313 -9.74 -16.01 -7.64
CA ASN A 313 -10.99 -16.42 -8.26
C ASN A 313 -10.90 -16.69 -9.77
N LYS A 314 -10.12 -15.96 -10.54
CA LYS A 314 -10.13 -16.03 -12.01
C LYS A 314 -9.27 -17.13 -12.64
N TYR A 315 -8.39 -17.78 -11.85
CA TYR A 315 -7.40 -18.72 -12.41
C TYR A 315 -7.47 -20.13 -11.83
N LYS A 316 -8.64 -20.54 -11.39
CA LYS A 316 -8.89 -21.92 -11.03
C LYS A 316 -8.87 -22.78 -12.31
N GLY A 317 -7.71 -23.36 -12.61
CA GLY A 317 -7.66 -24.52 -13.50
C GLY A 317 -7.49 -24.30 -15.01
N ASN A 318 -7.28 -23.09 -15.51
CA ASN A 318 -7.14 -22.85 -16.97
C ASN A 318 -5.81 -23.24 -17.62
N GLY A 319 -4.87 -23.81 -16.88
CA GLY A 319 -3.60 -24.30 -17.43
C GLY A 319 -2.54 -23.21 -17.75
N ASP A 320 -2.92 -21.96 -17.92
CA ASP A 320 -2.01 -20.87 -18.26
C ASP A 320 -1.08 -20.49 -17.10
N LYS A 321 0.15 -21.06 -17.13
CA LYS A 321 1.19 -20.75 -16.15
C LYS A 321 1.77 -19.35 -16.31
N ALA A 322 1.87 -18.86 -17.55
CA ALA A 322 2.48 -17.56 -17.87
C ALA A 322 1.57 -16.42 -17.39
N GLY A 323 0.28 -16.46 -17.73
CA GLY A 323 -0.69 -15.49 -17.26
C GLY A 323 -0.85 -15.46 -15.73
N ARG A 324 -0.83 -16.63 -15.08
CA ARG A 324 -0.83 -16.69 -13.61
C ARG A 324 0.41 -16.06 -12.99
N LYS A 325 1.60 -16.34 -13.54
CA LYS A 325 2.85 -15.72 -13.06
C LYS A 325 2.80 -14.21 -13.22
N LEU A 326 2.32 -13.74 -14.38
CA LEU A 326 2.16 -12.32 -14.68
C LEU A 326 1.24 -11.62 -13.65
N LEU A 327 0.05 -12.17 -13.42
CA LEU A 327 -0.89 -11.62 -12.43
C LEU A 327 -0.35 -11.64 -10.99
N GLN A 328 0.38 -12.68 -10.59
CA GLN A 328 0.98 -12.74 -9.26
C GLN A 328 2.04 -11.65 -9.04
N HIS A 329 2.75 -11.26 -10.11
CA HIS A 329 3.78 -10.23 -10.07
C HIS A 329 3.25 -8.82 -10.28
N TRP A 330 1.99 -8.68 -10.70
CA TRP A 330 1.38 -7.36 -10.94
C TRP A 330 0.97 -6.70 -9.63
N SER A 331 1.36 -5.44 -9.44
CA SER A 331 1.23 -4.74 -8.17
C SER A 331 0.00 -3.83 -8.11
N PHE A 332 -1.20 -4.34 -8.45
CA PHE A 332 -2.44 -3.54 -8.47
C PHE A 332 -2.62 -2.62 -7.26
N SER A 333 -2.55 -3.20 -6.06
CA SER A 333 -2.75 -2.41 -4.83
C SER A 333 -1.72 -1.29 -4.68
N ARG A 334 -0.44 -1.56 -4.99
CA ARG A 334 0.62 -0.55 -4.90
C ARG A 334 0.43 0.56 -5.93
N ILE A 335 0.04 0.21 -7.16
CA ILE A 335 -0.28 1.19 -8.20
C ILE A 335 -1.38 2.13 -7.71
N ILE A 336 -2.49 1.59 -7.22
CA ILE A 336 -3.59 2.41 -6.68
C ILE A 336 -3.10 3.28 -5.51
N ASP A 337 -2.35 2.70 -4.56
CA ASP A 337 -1.85 3.45 -3.40
C ASP A 337 -0.92 4.60 -3.81
N GLN A 338 -0.06 4.40 -4.82
CA GLN A 338 0.81 5.46 -5.37
C GLN A 338 -0.01 6.53 -6.12
N CYS A 339 -1.01 6.12 -6.90
CA CYS A 339 -1.91 7.07 -7.57
C CYS A 339 -2.69 7.91 -6.55
N VAL A 340 -3.31 7.29 -5.55
CA VAL A 340 -4.05 8.00 -4.50
C VAL A 340 -3.15 8.98 -3.76
N LEU A 341 -1.93 8.56 -3.40
CA LEU A 341 -0.96 9.45 -2.76
C LEU A 341 -0.64 10.67 -3.65
N LYS A 342 -0.36 10.44 -4.94
CA LYS A 342 -0.02 11.52 -5.88
C LYS A 342 -1.19 12.47 -6.13
N LEU A 343 -2.40 11.93 -6.24
CA LEU A 343 -3.61 12.74 -6.37
C LEU A 343 -3.80 13.67 -5.16
N ASN A 344 -3.65 13.15 -3.95
CA ASN A 344 -3.75 13.94 -2.73
C ASN A 344 -2.66 15.04 -2.65
N GLU A 345 -1.42 14.73 -3.08
CA GLU A 345 -0.32 15.71 -3.18
C GLU A 345 -0.62 16.86 -4.16
N THR A 346 -1.50 16.63 -5.16
CA THR A 346 -1.84 17.59 -6.21
C THR A 346 -3.28 18.13 -6.09
N GLY A 347 -3.86 18.11 -4.90
CA GLY A 347 -5.20 18.68 -4.65
C GLY A 347 -6.37 17.93 -5.29
N LYS A 348 -6.18 16.66 -5.64
CA LYS A 348 -7.18 15.77 -6.20
C LYS A 348 -7.54 14.69 -5.18
N ASN A 349 -8.66 14.00 -5.37
CA ASN A 349 -9.10 12.93 -4.46
C ASN A 349 -9.08 11.58 -5.17
N GLY A 350 -8.59 10.53 -4.49
CA GLY A 350 -8.56 9.18 -5.03
C GLY A 350 -9.18 8.15 -4.09
N GLU A 351 -10.13 7.35 -4.58
CA GLU A 351 -10.86 6.37 -3.79
C GLU A 351 -10.90 4.99 -4.44
N LYS A 352 -10.90 3.96 -3.60
CA LYS A 352 -10.98 2.55 -4.04
C LYS A 352 -12.41 2.07 -3.96
N ILE A 353 -12.95 1.59 -5.07
CA ILE A 353 -14.27 0.99 -5.12
C ILE A 353 -14.21 -0.49 -5.54
N THR A 354 -15.28 -1.23 -5.30
CA THR A 354 -15.35 -2.63 -5.72
C THR A 354 -15.62 -2.75 -7.22
N GLU A 355 -14.81 -3.58 -7.92
CA GLU A 355 -14.96 -3.85 -9.37
C GLU A 355 -16.10 -4.83 -9.70
N TRP A 356 -16.87 -5.30 -8.75
CA TRP A 356 -17.84 -6.33 -9.03
C TRP A 356 -18.84 -5.91 -10.14
N ASN A 357 -18.88 -6.66 -11.22
CA ASN A 357 -19.68 -6.47 -12.43
C ASN A 357 -19.32 -5.28 -13.35
N THR A 358 -18.31 -4.46 -13.06
CA THR A 358 -17.96 -3.29 -13.89
C THR A 358 -17.58 -3.66 -15.33
N SER A 359 -16.93 -4.80 -15.54
CA SER A 359 -16.57 -5.32 -16.88
C SER A 359 -17.59 -6.27 -17.51
N ARG A 360 -18.74 -6.53 -16.83
CA ARG A 360 -19.76 -7.48 -17.30
C ARG A 360 -21.05 -6.82 -17.75
N LEU A 361 -21.27 -5.59 -17.33
CA LEU A 361 -22.47 -4.83 -17.60
C LEU A 361 -22.15 -3.68 -18.56
N HIS A 362 -23.06 -3.41 -19.48
CA HIS A 362 -22.99 -2.27 -20.38
C HIS A 362 -23.34 -1.00 -19.62
N TYR A 363 -22.50 0.03 -19.72
CA TYR A 363 -22.63 1.24 -18.92
C TYR A 363 -23.93 2.01 -19.11
N LYS A 364 -24.55 1.99 -20.32
CA LYS A 364 -25.81 2.69 -20.60
C LYS A 364 -27.02 1.94 -20.10
N CYS A 365 -27.15 0.64 -20.39
CA CYS A 365 -28.37 -0.10 -20.17
C CYS A 365 -28.31 -1.14 -19.05
N ASN A 366 -27.19 -1.24 -18.38
CA ASN A 366 -26.93 -2.19 -17.28
C ASN A 366 -27.21 -3.66 -17.63
N LYS A 367 -27.17 -4.03 -18.94
CA LYS A 367 -27.34 -5.41 -19.41
C LYS A 367 -26.01 -6.08 -19.64
N GLN A 368 -26.01 -7.41 -19.65
CA GLN A 368 -24.79 -8.18 -19.83
C GLN A 368 -24.14 -7.92 -21.18
N VAL A 369 -22.83 -7.77 -21.19
CA VAL A 369 -22.01 -7.70 -22.39
C VAL A 369 -21.39 -9.05 -22.72
N LYS A 370 -21.21 -9.33 -24.01
CA LYS A 370 -20.51 -10.51 -24.52
C LYS A 370 -19.18 -10.08 -25.13
N ARG A 371 -18.19 -10.96 -25.04
CA ARG A 371 -16.92 -10.79 -25.77
C ARG A 371 -16.97 -11.62 -27.04
N PRO A 372 -16.76 -11.02 -28.22
CA PRO A 372 -16.73 -11.74 -29.49
C PRO A 372 -15.64 -12.83 -29.44
N TYR A 373 -15.91 -13.98 -30.03
CA TYR A 373 -15.09 -15.19 -29.92
C TYR A 373 -13.66 -15.08 -30.49
N ASN A 374 -13.39 -14.12 -31.35
CA ASN A 374 -12.10 -13.98 -32.07
C ASN A 374 -11.40 -12.65 -31.80
N ASP A 375 -11.88 -11.86 -30.88
CA ASP A 375 -11.27 -10.56 -30.60
C ASP A 375 -10.38 -10.62 -29.34
N SER A 376 -9.38 -9.78 -29.32
CA SER A 376 -8.28 -9.66 -28.34
C SER A 376 -8.71 -9.30 -26.91
N PHE A 377 -9.88 -9.65 -26.44
CA PHE A 377 -10.49 -9.25 -25.16
C PHE A 377 -10.67 -7.72 -24.99
N GLN A 378 -10.37 -6.93 -26.01
CA GLN A 378 -10.45 -5.47 -25.98
C GLN A 378 -11.85 -4.94 -26.32
N ARG A 379 -12.63 -5.71 -27.08
CA ARG A 379 -13.97 -5.32 -27.48
C ARG A 379 -15.06 -6.11 -26.77
N ILE A 380 -16.16 -5.45 -26.49
CA ILE A 380 -17.37 -6.04 -25.94
C ILE A 380 -18.56 -5.64 -26.80
N LYS A 381 -19.57 -6.49 -26.82
CA LYS A 381 -20.86 -6.24 -27.49
C LYS A 381 -22.00 -6.36 -26.49
N CYS A 382 -22.85 -5.36 -26.42
CA CYS A 382 -24.04 -5.41 -25.59
C CYS A 382 -25.08 -6.39 -26.20
N SER A 383 -25.64 -7.26 -25.35
CA SER A 383 -26.63 -8.22 -25.78
C SER A 383 -28.03 -7.61 -26.11
N THR A 384 -28.27 -6.36 -25.71
CA THR A 384 -29.57 -5.68 -25.83
C THR A 384 -29.52 -4.51 -26.79
N CYS A 385 -28.49 -3.62 -26.68
CA CYS A 385 -28.39 -2.43 -27.54
C CYS A 385 -27.62 -2.69 -28.83
N ASP A 386 -27.00 -3.85 -28.98
CA ASP A 386 -26.09 -4.23 -30.08
C ASP A 386 -24.82 -3.32 -30.20
N ASP A 387 -24.59 -2.43 -29.23
CA ASP A 387 -23.44 -1.53 -29.18
C ASP A 387 -22.14 -2.32 -29.03
N GLU A 388 -21.15 -1.98 -29.85
CA GLU A 388 -19.78 -2.49 -29.72
C GLU A 388 -18.87 -1.41 -29.13
N LEU A 389 -18.14 -1.76 -28.04
CA LEU A 389 -17.34 -0.83 -27.26
C LEU A 389 -15.96 -1.39 -26.94
N ASP A 390 -15.04 -0.50 -26.60
CA ASP A 390 -13.81 -0.89 -25.90
C ASP A 390 -14.15 -1.39 -24.49
N ALA A 391 -13.59 -2.54 -24.11
CA ALA A 391 -13.92 -3.21 -22.85
C ALA A 391 -13.45 -2.40 -21.63
N GLU A 392 -12.30 -1.73 -21.74
CA GLU A 392 -11.71 -0.94 -20.66
C GLU A 392 -12.43 0.42 -20.54
N PHE A 393 -12.86 1.02 -21.65
CA PHE A 393 -13.75 2.19 -21.63
C PHE A 393 -15.03 1.88 -20.85
N ASN A 394 -15.73 0.80 -21.20
CA ASN A 394 -16.95 0.41 -20.50
C ASN A 394 -16.71 0.13 -19.00
N ALA A 395 -15.61 -0.52 -18.67
CA ALA A 395 -15.26 -0.79 -17.27
C ALA A 395 -14.97 0.51 -16.51
N SER A 396 -14.20 1.43 -17.09
CA SER A 396 -13.86 2.70 -16.48
C SER A 396 -15.08 3.60 -16.25
N VAL A 397 -16.02 3.67 -17.22
CA VAL A 397 -17.28 4.39 -17.02
C VAL A 397 -18.10 3.75 -15.89
N ASN A 398 -18.26 2.43 -15.88
CA ASN A 398 -18.97 1.73 -14.82
C ASN A 398 -18.33 1.94 -13.44
N ILE A 399 -17.00 2.09 -13.36
CA ILE A 399 -16.28 2.42 -12.15
C ILE A 399 -16.63 3.85 -11.70
N ALA A 400 -16.61 4.82 -12.61
CA ALA A 400 -17.00 6.20 -12.31
C ALA A 400 -18.44 6.27 -11.78
N VAL A 401 -19.40 5.70 -12.51
CA VAL A 401 -20.83 5.64 -12.14
C VAL A 401 -21.02 5.04 -10.75
N LYS A 402 -20.36 3.93 -10.50
CA LYS A 402 -20.46 3.24 -9.21
C LYS A 402 -19.87 4.06 -8.08
N GLY A 403 -18.75 4.74 -8.32
CA GLY A 403 -18.15 5.68 -7.38
C GLY A 403 -19.09 6.83 -7.05
N ILE A 404 -19.64 7.48 -8.06
CA ILE A 404 -20.60 8.57 -7.92
C ILE A 404 -21.82 8.11 -7.10
N SER A 405 -22.42 6.96 -7.46
CA SER A 405 -23.59 6.42 -6.75
C SER A 405 -23.34 6.13 -5.27
N GLN A 406 -22.12 5.73 -4.92
CA GLN A 406 -21.72 5.49 -3.52
C GLN A 406 -21.57 6.80 -2.72
N HIS A 407 -21.24 7.91 -3.40
CA HIS A 407 -21.04 9.21 -2.76
C HIS A 407 -22.32 10.06 -2.70
N SER A 408 -23.17 9.99 -3.71
CA SER A 408 -24.38 10.81 -3.82
C SER A 408 -25.64 10.16 -3.27
N ASP A 409 -25.57 8.89 -2.83
CA ASP A 409 -26.74 8.05 -2.48
C ASP A 409 -27.80 7.98 -3.59
N LYS A 410 -27.47 8.38 -4.83
CA LYS A 410 -28.35 8.33 -6.00
C LYS A 410 -28.04 7.12 -6.86
N SER A 411 -29.08 6.41 -7.30
CA SER A 411 -28.98 5.43 -8.38
C SER A 411 -29.02 6.17 -9.73
N ILE A 412 -28.17 5.76 -10.67
CA ILE A 412 -28.15 6.31 -12.02
C ILE A 412 -29.02 5.40 -12.90
N GLU A 413 -30.12 5.96 -13.42
CA GLU A 413 -31.06 5.22 -14.25
C GLU A 413 -30.56 5.12 -15.71
N PRO A 414 -30.68 3.94 -16.35
CA PRO A 414 -30.12 3.71 -17.68
C PRO A 414 -30.67 4.65 -18.76
N ASP A 415 -31.96 5.00 -18.70
CA ASP A 415 -32.62 5.78 -19.74
C ASP A 415 -32.25 7.28 -19.69
N THR A 416 -31.85 7.77 -18.53
CA THR A 416 -31.41 9.16 -18.26
C THR A 416 -29.95 9.27 -17.91
N PHE A 417 -29.19 8.23 -18.19
CA PHE A 417 -27.81 7.99 -17.71
C PHE A 417 -26.92 9.24 -17.66
N TRP A 418 -26.82 9.99 -18.79
CA TRP A 418 -25.93 11.15 -18.82
C TRP A 418 -26.44 12.33 -18.01
N GLN A 419 -27.78 12.52 -17.97
CA GLN A 419 -28.41 13.58 -17.19
C GLN A 419 -28.30 13.28 -15.70
N ASP A 420 -28.59 12.05 -15.30
CA ASP A 420 -28.48 11.60 -13.90
C ASP A 420 -27.03 11.64 -13.41
N MET A 421 -26.09 11.26 -14.28
CA MET A 421 -24.67 11.29 -13.97
C MET A 421 -24.18 12.74 -13.81
N ALA A 422 -24.55 13.65 -14.67
CA ALA A 422 -24.20 15.07 -14.55
C ALA A 422 -24.78 15.66 -13.25
N GLY A 423 -26.05 15.39 -12.95
CA GLY A 423 -26.67 15.84 -11.70
C GLY A 423 -26.03 15.25 -10.44
N ALA A 424 -25.56 14.00 -10.48
CA ALA A 424 -24.85 13.37 -9.37
C ALA A 424 -23.41 13.89 -9.20
N ILE A 425 -22.74 14.28 -10.30
CA ILE A 425 -21.42 14.94 -10.27
C ILE A 425 -21.54 16.32 -9.62
N ASP A 426 -22.57 17.10 -9.96
CA ASP A 426 -22.85 18.40 -9.34
C ASP A 426 -23.07 18.27 -7.82
N ASP A 427 -23.76 17.23 -7.38
CA ASP A 427 -23.96 16.96 -5.96
C ASP A 427 -22.66 16.63 -5.24
N ILE A 428 -21.74 15.86 -5.87
CA ILE A 428 -20.41 15.60 -5.31
C ILE A 428 -19.60 16.89 -5.13
N ALA A 429 -19.71 17.81 -6.08
CA ALA A 429 -19.05 19.12 -6.00
C ALA A 429 -19.60 19.95 -4.83
N ARG A 430 -20.90 19.90 -4.56
CA ARG A 430 -21.57 20.64 -3.46
C ARG A 430 -21.38 20.04 -2.08
N THR A 431 -21.40 18.70 -1.95
CA THR A 431 -21.29 18.02 -0.64
C THR A 431 -19.87 17.95 -0.10
N GLY A 432 -18.88 18.40 -0.87
CA GLY A 432 -17.49 18.52 -0.43
C GLY A 432 -17.31 19.38 0.82
N ASP A 433 -18.17 20.39 0.99
CA ASP A 433 -18.13 21.32 2.13
C ASP A 433 -18.85 20.78 3.38
N ASP A 434 -19.80 19.82 3.23
CA ASP A 434 -20.63 19.32 4.34
C ASP A 434 -20.09 18.04 5.02
N LEU A 435 -19.15 17.31 4.41
CA LEU A 435 -18.60 16.07 4.97
C LEU A 435 -17.57 16.30 6.08
N GLU A 436 -16.98 17.50 6.19
CA GLU A 436 -16.11 17.87 7.30
C GLU A 436 -16.83 18.00 8.65
N ALA A 437 -18.15 18.18 8.65
CA ALA A 437 -18.95 18.37 9.87
C ALA A 437 -19.38 17.06 10.56
N LYS A 438 -19.17 15.88 9.96
CA LYS A 438 -19.65 14.59 10.49
C LYS A 438 -18.55 13.63 10.97
N THR A 439 -17.28 14.05 10.96
CA THR A 439 -16.15 13.28 11.46
C THR A 439 -15.41 13.98 12.60
N GLN A 440 -16.14 14.57 13.52
CA GLN A 440 -15.62 14.95 14.84
C GLN A 440 -15.97 13.88 15.88
#